data_a430700b5f3e76ab2694d4146bbf1707
#
_entry.id   a430700b5f3e76ab2694d4146bbf1707
#
_cell.length_a   1.000
_cell.length_b   1.000
_cell.length_c   1.000
_cell.angle_alpha   90.00
_cell.angle_beta   90.00
_cell.angle_gamma   90.00
#
_symmetry.space_group_name_H-M   'P 1'
#
loop_
_entity.id
_entity.type
_entity.pdbx_description
1 polymer ?
#
loop_
_entity_poly.entity_id
_entity_poly.type
_entity_poly.pdbx_seq_one_letter_code
_entity_poly.pdbx_strand_id
1 'polypeptide(L)'
;MRIAVLGAGAWGIALAMQLVRAGRTVSLWAHKDSVAQSLQQTRCTPLLANIRLPDAIEVTSDLSQALKGAQGLLIAVPSHAFTQLLQHLAQLPVGCLPPYVAWATKGFDQDSHELLHQQVHHYLPQVSGTVLSGPTFAHEVALGLPTAIVAASDQVSISDWWAKRLHHAHFRVYTNTDVTGVEIGGAVKNVMAIAAGVSDGLGFGANARAA
;
A
#
# COMPACT_ATOMS: atom_id res chain seq x y z
N MET A 1 -18.20 -3.15 -4.93
CA MET A 1 -16.95 -3.29 -5.70
C MET A 1 -15.88 -3.84 -4.78
N ARG A 2 -15.23 -4.95 -5.17
CA ARG A 2 -14.25 -5.68 -4.35
C ARG A 2 -12.81 -5.27 -4.68
N ILE A 3 -12.00 -5.05 -3.66
CA ILE A 3 -10.56 -4.76 -3.75
C ILE A 3 -9.81 -5.82 -2.95
N ALA A 4 -8.81 -6.43 -3.57
CA ALA A 4 -7.86 -7.30 -2.86
C ALA A 4 -6.72 -6.45 -2.30
N VAL A 5 -6.38 -6.63 -1.03
CA VAL A 5 -5.22 -6.01 -0.38
C VAL A 5 -4.25 -7.11 0.01
N LEU A 6 -3.06 -7.11 -0.57
CA LEU A 6 -2.02 -8.10 -0.26
C LEU A 6 -1.01 -7.53 0.72
N GLY A 7 -1.01 -8.09 1.93
CA GLY A 7 -0.16 -7.69 3.03
C GLY A 7 -0.97 -7.24 4.25
N ALA A 8 -1.00 -8.09 5.29
CA ALA A 8 -1.67 -7.82 6.56
C ALA A 8 -0.74 -7.18 7.62
N GLY A 9 0.20 -6.35 7.16
CA GLY A 9 0.98 -5.45 8.01
C GLY A 9 0.15 -4.23 8.43
N ALA A 10 0.69 -3.41 9.34
CA ALA A 10 0.00 -2.21 9.82
C ALA A 10 -0.51 -1.32 8.68
N TRP A 11 0.31 -1.11 7.65
CA TRP A 11 -0.04 -0.26 6.51
C TRP A 11 -1.11 -0.88 5.61
N GLY A 12 -1.01 -2.17 5.29
CA GLY A 12 -2.03 -2.86 4.50
C GLY A 12 -3.39 -2.91 5.20
N ILE A 13 -3.40 -3.16 6.52
CA ILE A 13 -4.61 -3.11 7.34
C ILE A 13 -5.22 -1.70 7.33
N ALA A 14 -4.42 -0.66 7.52
CA ALA A 14 -4.90 0.72 7.52
C ALA A 14 -5.54 1.11 6.17
N LEU A 15 -4.93 0.71 5.05
CA LEU A 15 -5.49 0.93 3.71
C LEU A 15 -6.76 0.10 3.46
N ALA A 16 -6.81 -1.15 3.94
CA ALA A 16 -7.99 -1.98 3.88
C ALA A 16 -9.17 -1.33 4.63
N MET A 17 -8.92 -0.80 5.82
CA MET A 17 -9.92 -0.04 6.60
C MET A 17 -10.37 1.23 5.88
N GLN A 18 -9.43 1.96 5.25
CA GLN A 18 -9.76 3.15 4.47
C GLN A 18 -10.65 2.81 3.26
N LEU A 19 -10.37 1.73 2.54
CA LEU A 19 -11.20 1.25 1.44
C LEU A 19 -12.62 0.90 1.90
N VAL A 20 -12.76 0.27 3.07
CA VAL A 20 -14.07 -0.02 3.66
C VAL A 20 -14.81 1.28 4.00
N ARG A 21 -14.15 2.28 4.60
CA ARG A 21 -14.76 3.61 4.85
C ARG A 21 -15.23 4.27 3.56
N ALA A 22 -14.48 4.07 2.47
CA ALA A 22 -14.85 4.56 1.14
C ALA A 22 -15.93 3.71 0.45
N GLY A 23 -16.58 2.77 1.16
CA GLY A 23 -17.68 1.95 0.65
C GLY A 23 -17.24 0.78 -0.26
N ARG A 24 -16.01 0.26 -0.09
CA ARG A 24 -15.52 -0.89 -0.85
C ARG A 24 -15.63 -2.16 -0.01
N THR A 25 -15.87 -3.30 -0.66
CA THR A 25 -15.66 -4.61 -0.04
C THR A 25 -14.18 -4.98 -0.19
N VAL A 26 -13.58 -5.51 0.87
CA VAL A 26 -12.13 -5.76 0.90
C VAL A 26 -11.85 -7.20 1.25
N SER A 27 -10.95 -7.81 0.49
CA SER A 27 -10.30 -9.07 0.84
C SER A 27 -8.86 -8.78 1.23
N LEU A 28 -8.49 -9.06 2.47
CA LEU A 28 -7.15 -8.85 3.01
C LEU A 28 -6.40 -10.19 3.05
N TRP A 29 -5.31 -10.26 2.30
CA TRP A 29 -4.46 -11.43 2.30
C TRP A 29 -3.31 -11.28 3.29
N ALA A 30 -3.14 -12.29 4.14
CA ALA A 30 -2.00 -12.45 5.04
C ALA A 30 -1.16 -13.64 4.57
N HIS A 31 0.13 -13.42 4.31
CA HIS A 31 1.04 -14.47 3.84
C HIS A 31 1.13 -15.68 4.80
N LYS A 32 1.04 -15.45 6.11
CA LYS A 32 1.11 -16.50 7.13
C LYS A 32 -0.29 -16.91 7.58
N ASP A 33 -0.60 -18.21 7.53
CA ASP A 33 -1.88 -18.76 8.01
C ASP A 33 -2.19 -18.35 9.44
N SER A 34 -1.20 -18.38 10.33
CA SER A 34 -1.38 -18.00 11.73
C SER A 34 -1.84 -16.54 11.90
N VAL A 35 -1.34 -15.62 11.04
CA VAL A 35 -1.77 -14.22 11.04
C VAL A 35 -3.20 -14.09 10.52
N ALA A 36 -3.53 -14.80 9.43
CA ALA A 36 -4.88 -14.80 8.89
C ALA A 36 -5.89 -15.32 9.92
N GLN A 37 -5.63 -16.48 10.53
CA GLN A 37 -6.48 -17.09 11.55
C GLN A 37 -6.65 -16.17 12.77
N SER A 38 -5.57 -15.59 13.28
CA SER A 38 -5.63 -14.63 14.39
C SER A 38 -6.51 -13.43 14.05
N LEU A 39 -6.33 -12.82 12.87
CA LEU A 39 -7.14 -11.69 12.42
C LEU A 39 -8.60 -12.06 12.15
N GLN A 40 -8.89 -13.27 11.69
CA GLN A 40 -10.26 -13.77 11.52
C GLN A 40 -10.97 -13.90 12.87
N GLN A 41 -10.28 -14.45 13.88
CA GLN A 41 -10.86 -14.73 15.20
C GLN A 41 -10.97 -13.50 16.08
N THR A 42 -9.88 -12.71 16.17
CA THR A 42 -9.79 -11.60 17.13
C THR A 42 -10.20 -10.26 16.55
N ARG A 43 -10.10 -10.10 15.24
CA ARG A 43 -10.25 -8.83 14.51
C ARG A 43 -9.30 -7.73 15.00
N CYS A 44 -8.23 -8.12 15.69
CA CYS A 44 -7.22 -7.22 16.26
C CYS A 44 -5.81 -7.65 15.86
N THR A 45 -4.88 -6.71 15.88
CA THR A 45 -3.47 -6.95 15.64
C THR A 45 -2.61 -6.12 16.59
N PRO A 46 -1.50 -6.66 17.12
CA PRO A 46 -0.57 -5.86 17.91
C PRO A 46 0.11 -4.74 17.10
N LEU A 47 0.09 -4.82 15.76
CA LEU A 47 0.66 -3.79 14.89
C LEU A 47 -0.15 -2.49 14.89
N LEU A 48 -1.42 -2.54 15.27
CA LEU A 48 -2.33 -1.40 15.39
C LEU A 48 -3.08 -1.53 16.72
N ALA A 49 -2.41 -1.19 17.80
CA ALA A 49 -2.97 -1.30 19.13
C ALA A 49 -4.28 -0.51 19.26
N ASN A 50 -5.25 -1.12 19.96
CA ASN A 50 -6.59 -0.54 20.21
C ASN A 50 -7.45 -0.29 18.95
N ILE A 51 -7.08 -0.88 17.80
CA ILE A 51 -7.84 -0.78 16.57
C ILE A 51 -8.40 -2.16 16.22
N ARG A 52 -9.74 -2.21 16.01
CA ARG A 52 -10.44 -3.40 15.56
C ARG A 52 -10.69 -3.32 14.05
N LEU A 53 -10.42 -4.40 13.32
CA LEU A 53 -10.76 -4.52 11.90
C LEU A 53 -12.28 -4.55 11.72
N PRO A 54 -12.85 -3.75 10.80
CA PRO A 54 -14.25 -3.86 10.41
C PRO A 54 -14.60 -5.27 9.94
N ASP A 55 -15.80 -5.75 10.28
CA ASP A 55 -16.27 -7.09 9.88
C ASP A 55 -16.45 -7.22 8.36
N ALA A 56 -16.59 -6.10 7.66
CA ALA A 56 -16.63 -6.01 6.19
C ALA A 56 -15.29 -6.36 5.50
N ILE A 57 -14.18 -6.53 6.24
CA ILE A 57 -12.91 -7.00 5.69
C ILE A 57 -12.87 -8.53 5.81
N GLU A 58 -12.90 -9.21 4.68
CA GLU A 58 -12.65 -10.65 4.62
C GLU A 58 -11.14 -10.89 4.72
N VAL A 59 -10.71 -11.75 5.64
CA VAL A 59 -9.28 -12.08 5.81
C VAL A 59 -9.03 -13.49 5.32
N THR A 60 -7.94 -13.72 4.59
CA THR A 60 -7.55 -15.05 4.11
C THR A 60 -6.03 -15.15 3.94
N SER A 61 -5.50 -16.35 4.01
CA SER A 61 -4.13 -16.68 3.60
C SER A 61 -4.06 -17.30 2.19
N ASP A 62 -5.20 -17.63 1.59
CA ASP A 62 -5.27 -18.11 0.21
C ASP A 62 -5.28 -16.92 -0.76
N LEU A 63 -4.21 -16.84 -1.57
CA LEU A 63 -4.03 -15.77 -2.56
C LEU A 63 -5.12 -15.80 -3.64
N SER A 64 -5.50 -16.99 -4.10
CA SER A 64 -6.54 -17.15 -5.12
C SER A 64 -7.90 -16.69 -4.60
N GLN A 65 -8.23 -17.04 -3.35
CA GLN A 65 -9.44 -16.55 -2.68
C GLN A 65 -9.43 -15.03 -2.52
N ALA A 66 -8.28 -14.46 -2.15
CA ALA A 66 -8.16 -13.00 -2.00
C ALA A 66 -8.44 -12.26 -3.31
N LEU A 67 -7.95 -12.78 -4.42
CA LEU A 67 -8.09 -12.16 -5.76
C LEU A 67 -9.46 -12.40 -6.40
N LYS A 68 -10.21 -13.42 -5.96
CA LYS A 68 -11.48 -13.83 -6.57
C LYS A 68 -12.51 -12.69 -6.62
N GLY A 69 -12.87 -12.28 -7.83
CA GLY A 69 -13.84 -11.21 -8.08
C GLY A 69 -13.36 -9.80 -7.73
N ALA A 70 -12.08 -9.63 -7.43
CA ALA A 70 -11.50 -8.32 -7.20
C ALA A 70 -11.40 -7.53 -8.51
N GLN A 71 -11.73 -6.24 -8.45
CA GLN A 71 -11.57 -5.30 -9.57
C GLN A 71 -10.29 -4.46 -9.42
N GLY A 72 -9.73 -4.41 -8.22
CA GLY A 72 -8.46 -3.77 -7.94
C GLY A 72 -7.61 -4.63 -7.00
N LEU A 73 -6.31 -4.55 -7.19
CA LEU A 73 -5.29 -5.20 -6.38
C LEU A 73 -4.39 -4.14 -5.78
N LEU A 74 -4.33 -4.09 -4.45
CA LEU A 74 -3.44 -3.20 -3.70
C LEU A 74 -2.37 -4.02 -2.98
N ILE A 75 -1.11 -3.81 -3.33
CA ILE A 75 0.04 -4.48 -2.72
C ILE A 75 0.61 -3.59 -1.62
N ALA A 76 0.69 -4.12 -0.39
CA ALA A 76 1.21 -3.42 0.79
C ALA A 76 2.13 -4.34 1.62
N VAL A 77 2.94 -5.14 0.95
CA VAL A 77 3.97 -5.97 1.57
C VAL A 77 5.27 -5.19 1.77
N PRO A 78 6.19 -5.62 2.65
CA PRO A 78 7.53 -5.04 2.73
C PRO A 78 8.29 -5.16 1.39
N SER A 79 9.24 -4.23 1.12
CA SER A 79 9.99 -4.22 -0.14
C SER A 79 10.74 -5.52 -0.42
N HIS A 80 11.32 -6.16 0.61
CA HIS A 80 12.02 -7.45 0.48
C HIS A 80 11.11 -8.62 0.03
N ALA A 81 9.78 -8.50 0.20
CA ALA A 81 8.83 -9.52 -0.22
C ALA A 81 8.11 -9.15 -1.53
N PHE A 82 8.37 -7.95 -2.07
CA PHE A 82 7.60 -7.40 -3.19
C PHE A 82 7.86 -8.18 -4.47
N THR A 83 9.11 -8.36 -4.85
CA THR A 83 9.51 -9.07 -6.07
C THR A 83 9.08 -10.52 -6.06
N GLN A 84 9.24 -11.23 -4.93
CA GLN A 84 8.74 -12.60 -4.80
C GLN A 84 7.22 -12.69 -4.98
N LEU A 85 6.48 -11.73 -4.44
CA LEU A 85 5.02 -11.66 -4.65
C LEU A 85 4.68 -11.43 -6.12
N LEU A 86 5.38 -10.52 -6.83
CA LEU A 86 5.17 -10.30 -8.26
C LEU A 86 5.42 -11.57 -9.08
N GLN A 87 6.46 -12.34 -8.76
CA GLN A 87 6.74 -13.63 -9.39
C GLN A 87 5.59 -14.62 -9.23
N HIS A 88 5.00 -14.71 -8.02
CA HIS A 88 3.82 -15.55 -7.79
C HIS A 88 2.60 -15.05 -8.58
N LEU A 89 2.37 -13.73 -8.62
CA LEU A 89 1.28 -13.14 -9.38
C LEU A 89 1.43 -13.37 -10.90
N ALA A 90 2.66 -13.35 -11.42
CA ALA A 90 2.96 -13.63 -12.82
C ALA A 90 2.65 -15.07 -13.24
N GLN A 91 2.66 -16.01 -12.29
CA GLN A 91 2.35 -17.43 -12.55
C GLN A 91 0.84 -17.71 -12.54
N LEU A 92 0.01 -16.76 -12.16
CA LEU A 92 -1.44 -16.95 -12.16
C LEU A 92 -1.99 -17.08 -13.59
N PRO A 93 -3.05 -17.86 -13.78
CA PRO A 93 -3.71 -17.95 -15.07
C PRO A 93 -4.13 -16.60 -15.62
N VAL A 94 -4.11 -16.45 -16.93
CA VAL A 94 -4.56 -15.24 -17.62
C VAL A 94 -5.98 -14.87 -17.17
N GLY A 95 -6.17 -13.60 -16.82
CA GLY A 95 -7.46 -13.09 -16.32
C GLY A 95 -7.71 -13.24 -14.82
N CYS A 96 -6.79 -13.86 -14.06
CA CYS A 96 -6.90 -13.92 -12.60
C CYS A 96 -6.45 -12.64 -11.90
N LEU A 97 -5.61 -11.82 -12.55
CA LEU A 97 -5.20 -10.54 -12.01
C LEU A 97 -6.29 -9.48 -12.22
N PRO A 98 -6.62 -8.69 -11.18
CA PRO A 98 -7.48 -7.55 -11.35
C PRO A 98 -6.89 -6.52 -12.33
N PRO A 99 -7.73 -5.83 -13.12
CA PRO A 99 -7.25 -4.89 -14.15
C PRO A 99 -6.57 -3.63 -13.59
N TYR A 100 -6.84 -3.29 -12.32
CA TYR A 100 -6.25 -2.13 -11.67
C TYR A 100 -5.33 -2.58 -10.54
N VAL A 101 -4.04 -2.37 -10.72
CA VAL A 101 -3.02 -2.73 -9.73
C VAL A 101 -2.43 -1.46 -9.13
N ALA A 102 -2.26 -1.45 -7.80
CA ALA A 102 -1.51 -0.43 -7.10
C ALA A 102 -0.57 -1.06 -6.08
N TRP A 103 0.48 -0.35 -5.74
CA TRP A 103 1.33 -0.71 -4.60
C TRP A 103 1.55 0.50 -3.69
N ALA A 104 1.54 0.23 -2.40
CA ALA A 104 1.84 1.18 -1.33
C ALA A 104 3.12 0.76 -0.57
N THR A 105 3.82 -0.24 -1.08
CA THR A 105 5.15 -0.65 -0.68
C THR A 105 6.12 0.50 -0.96
N LYS A 106 7.00 0.78 0.01
CA LYS A 106 8.00 1.85 -0.08
C LYS A 106 9.40 1.26 -0.07
N GLY A 107 10.31 1.86 -0.82
CA GLY A 107 11.71 1.44 -0.90
C GLY A 107 12.09 0.97 -2.29
N PHE A 108 13.29 0.39 -2.36
CA PHE A 108 13.84 -0.23 -3.55
C PHE A 108 13.78 -1.75 -3.43
N ASP A 109 13.85 -2.44 -4.55
CA ASP A 109 14.14 -3.87 -4.53
C ASP A 109 15.53 -4.10 -3.92
N GLN A 110 15.64 -5.11 -3.05
CA GLN A 110 16.88 -5.30 -2.27
C GLN A 110 17.99 -5.93 -3.09
N ASP A 111 17.66 -6.72 -4.10
CA ASP A 111 18.62 -7.46 -4.89
C ASP A 111 19.09 -6.65 -6.11
N SER A 112 18.16 -6.06 -6.86
CA SER A 112 18.46 -5.29 -8.07
C SER A 112 18.73 -3.80 -7.80
N HIS A 113 18.32 -3.28 -6.63
CA HIS A 113 18.31 -1.85 -6.26
C HIS A 113 17.45 -0.96 -7.18
N GLU A 114 16.58 -1.57 -7.95
CA GLU A 114 15.65 -0.89 -8.85
C GLU A 114 14.44 -0.35 -8.09
N LEU A 115 13.75 0.62 -8.71
CA LEU A 115 12.46 1.10 -8.25
C LEU A 115 11.38 0.04 -8.46
N LEU A 116 10.38 0.00 -7.59
CA LEU A 116 9.36 -1.05 -7.60
C LEU A 116 8.50 -1.06 -8.87
N HIS A 117 8.28 0.10 -9.51
CA HIS A 117 7.57 0.15 -10.80
C HIS A 117 8.32 -0.60 -11.90
N GLN A 118 9.65 -0.62 -11.87
CA GLN A 118 10.47 -1.36 -12.83
C GLN A 118 10.28 -2.87 -12.64
N GLN A 119 10.20 -3.33 -11.37
CA GLN A 119 9.87 -4.72 -11.03
C GLN A 119 8.44 -5.08 -11.50
N VAL A 120 7.46 -4.20 -11.30
CA VAL A 120 6.10 -4.41 -11.81
C VAL A 120 6.11 -4.54 -13.33
N HIS A 121 6.81 -3.67 -14.04
CA HIS A 121 6.91 -3.73 -15.50
C HIS A 121 7.60 -5.02 -15.99
N HIS A 122 8.62 -5.48 -15.26
CA HIS A 122 9.35 -6.70 -15.60
C HIS A 122 8.49 -7.96 -15.45
N TYR A 123 7.82 -8.14 -14.30
CA TYR A 123 7.07 -9.36 -14.00
C TYR A 123 5.63 -9.34 -14.48
N LEU A 124 5.02 -8.18 -14.59
CA LEU A 124 3.62 -7.98 -14.97
C LEU A 124 3.50 -6.95 -16.12
N PRO A 125 4.13 -7.16 -17.28
CA PRO A 125 4.21 -6.16 -18.35
C PRO A 125 2.84 -5.74 -18.92
N GLN A 126 1.81 -6.56 -18.72
CA GLN A 126 0.44 -6.27 -19.13
C GLN A 126 -0.30 -5.34 -18.16
N VAL A 127 0.30 -4.99 -17.01
CA VAL A 127 -0.33 -4.19 -15.98
C VAL A 127 0.16 -2.75 -16.06
N SER A 128 -0.78 -1.81 -16.18
CA SER A 128 -0.50 -0.41 -15.89
C SER A 128 -0.82 -0.15 -14.43
N GLY A 129 0.22 0.06 -13.65
CA GLY A 129 0.10 0.16 -12.21
C GLY A 129 0.05 1.59 -11.68
N THR A 130 -0.25 1.72 -10.39
CA THR A 130 -0.26 2.99 -9.66
C THR A 130 0.56 2.85 -8.38
N VAL A 131 1.54 3.73 -8.18
CA VAL A 131 2.18 3.86 -6.87
C VAL A 131 1.32 4.74 -5.95
N LEU A 132 1.15 4.29 -4.71
CA LEU A 132 0.50 5.05 -3.63
C LEU A 132 1.54 5.43 -2.59
N SER A 133 1.81 6.71 -2.42
CA SER A 133 2.81 7.20 -1.46
C SER A 133 2.37 8.52 -0.81
N GLY A 134 3.01 8.86 0.30
CA GLY A 134 2.73 10.10 1.01
C GLY A 134 3.25 10.06 2.45
N PRO A 135 3.21 11.21 3.15
CA PRO A 135 3.57 11.32 4.56
C PRO A 135 2.45 10.75 5.44
N THR A 136 2.41 9.42 5.59
CA THR A 136 1.31 8.73 6.25
C THR A 136 1.81 7.79 7.34
N PHE A 137 1.12 7.79 8.48
CA PHE A 137 1.28 6.82 9.55
C PHE A 137 0.10 5.86 9.55
N ALA A 138 0.38 4.56 9.56
CA ALA A 138 -0.65 3.51 9.49
C ALA A 138 -1.70 3.65 10.61
N HIS A 139 -1.27 3.97 11.83
CA HIS A 139 -2.15 4.14 12.98
C HIS A 139 -3.15 5.30 12.77
N GLU A 140 -2.69 6.44 12.27
CA GLU A 140 -3.55 7.61 12.01
C GLU A 140 -4.56 7.32 10.90
N VAL A 141 -4.12 6.67 9.82
CA VAL A 141 -5.01 6.24 8.74
C VAL A 141 -6.05 5.23 9.26
N ALA A 142 -5.63 4.29 10.10
CA ALA A 142 -6.54 3.31 10.69
C ALA A 142 -7.59 3.96 11.61
N LEU A 143 -7.25 5.04 12.31
CA LEU A 143 -8.18 5.86 13.09
C LEU A 143 -9.07 6.77 12.23
N GLY A 144 -8.77 6.95 10.94
CA GLY A 144 -9.52 7.86 10.05
C GLY A 144 -9.16 9.33 10.21
N LEU A 145 -7.99 9.63 10.76
CA LEU A 145 -7.50 11.00 10.90
C LEU A 145 -7.18 11.63 9.54
N PRO A 146 -7.16 12.97 9.44
CA PRO A 146 -6.87 13.67 8.20
C PRO A 146 -5.55 13.20 7.59
N THR A 147 -5.61 12.74 6.35
CA THR A 147 -4.47 12.14 5.65
C THR A 147 -4.49 12.55 4.19
N ALA A 148 -3.32 12.77 3.61
CA ALA A 148 -3.14 13.01 2.19
C ALA A 148 -2.12 12.04 1.60
N ILE A 149 -2.45 11.45 0.44
CA ILE A 149 -1.53 10.61 -0.34
C ILE A 149 -1.55 11.02 -1.81
N VAL A 150 -0.54 10.57 -2.54
CA VAL A 150 -0.46 10.67 -4.00
C VAL A 150 -0.66 9.30 -4.61
N ALA A 151 -1.47 9.24 -5.65
CA ALA A 151 -1.60 8.11 -6.57
C ALA A 151 -0.92 8.50 -7.89
N ALA A 152 0.22 7.88 -8.22
CA ALA A 152 0.92 8.20 -9.47
C ALA A 152 0.93 7.00 -10.43
N SER A 153 0.67 7.30 -11.71
CA SER A 153 0.65 6.33 -12.80
C SER A 153 0.95 7.03 -14.11
N ASP A 154 1.64 6.38 -15.03
CA ASP A 154 1.85 6.88 -16.40
C ASP A 154 0.52 7.08 -17.13
N GLN A 155 -0.54 6.40 -16.71
CA GLN A 155 -1.89 6.57 -17.21
C GLN A 155 -2.79 7.26 -16.18
N VAL A 156 -3.15 8.52 -16.45
CA VAL A 156 -4.02 9.33 -15.58
C VAL A 156 -5.32 8.61 -15.20
N SER A 157 -5.92 7.88 -16.14
CA SER A 157 -7.16 7.13 -15.91
C SER A 157 -7.01 6.07 -14.80
N ILE A 158 -5.81 5.49 -14.64
CA ILE A 158 -5.51 4.46 -13.64
C ILE A 158 -5.29 5.10 -12.27
N SER A 159 -4.50 6.18 -12.18
CA SER A 159 -4.34 6.93 -10.93
C SER A 159 -5.66 7.53 -10.45
N ASP A 160 -6.49 8.07 -11.35
CA ASP A 160 -7.82 8.56 -11.07
C ASP A 160 -8.77 7.45 -10.57
N TRP A 161 -8.64 6.25 -11.15
CA TRP A 161 -9.43 5.10 -10.70
C TRP A 161 -9.16 4.80 -9.23
N TRP A 162 -7.88 4.76 -8.82
CA TRP A 162 -7.49 4.53 -7.43
C TRP A 162 -7.85 5.70 -6.53
N ALA A 163 -7.64 6.93 -6.98
CA ALA A 163 -8.00 8.13 -6.23
C ALA A 163 -9.48 8.11 -5.84
N LYS A 164 -10.39 7.85 -6.80
CA LYS A 164 -11.83 7.76 -6.55
C LYS A 164 -12.24 6.63 -5.60
N ARG A 165 -11.41 5.59 -5.41
CA ARG A 165 -11.73 4.45 -4.54
C ARG A 165 -11.24 4.62 -3.11
N LEU A 166 -10.15 5.35 -2.94
CA LEU A 166 -9.55 5.63 -1.64
C LEU A 166 -10.04 6.95 -1.03
N HIS A 167 -10.38 7.93 -1.87
CA HIS A 167 -10.83 9.24 -1.42
C HIS A 167 -12.12 9.13 -0.61
N HIS A 168 -12.10 9.60 0.64
CA HIS A 168 -13.29 9.65 1.51
C HIS A 168 -13.04 10.61 2.68
N ALA A 169 -14.03 11.48 2.97
CA ALA A 169 -14.00 12.39 4.11
C ALA A 169 -12.63 13.08 4.30
N HIS A 170 -11.87 12.65 5.30
CA HIS A 170 -10.57 13.24 5.64
C HIS A 170 -9.39 12.58 4.94
N PHE A 171 -9.61 11.54 4.11
CA PHE A 171 -8.55 10.89 3.34
C PHE A 171 -8.51 11.45 1.92
N ARG A 172 -7.55 12.32 1.64
CA ARG A 172 -7.38 12.98 0.35
C ARG A 172 -6.40 12.21 -0.52
N VAL A 173 -6.75 12.02 -1.79
CA VAL A 173 -5.86 11.40 -2.78
C VAL A 173 -5.68 12.36 -3.93
N TYR A 174 -4.43 12.71 -4.19
CA TYR A 174 -4.02 13.52 -5.33
C TYR A 174 -3.45 12.63 -6.40
N THR A 175 -3.67 12.95 -7.68
CA THR A 175 -3.12 12.20 -8.80
C THR A 175 -1.88 12.87 -9.36
N ASN A 176 -0.95 12.07 -9.87
CA ASN A 176 0.29 12.52 -10.50
C ASN A 176 0.67 11.56 -11.63
N THR A 177 1.50 12.01 -12.57
CA THR A 177 2.10 11.19 -13.63
C THR A 177 3.58 10.85 -13.36
N ASP A 178 4.22 11.52 -12.41
CA ASP A 178 5.61 11.26 -12.02
C ASP A 178 5.69 10.06 -11.04
N VAL A 179 5.64 8.86 -11.60
CA VAL A 179 5.76 7.60 -10.82
C VAL A 179 7.12 7.55 -10.12
N THR A 180 8.19 7.87 -10.83
CA THR A 180 9.56 7.83 -10.32
C THR A 180 9.75 8.77 -9.13
N GLY A 181 9.35 10.04 -9.26
CA GLY A 181 9.49 11.01 -8.18
C GLY A 181 8.67 10.64 -6.94
N VAL A 182 7.46 10.08 -7.13
CA VAL A 182 6.61 9.64 -6.02
C VAL A 182 7.20 8.41 -5.31
N GLU A 183 7.80 7.46 -6.02
CA GLU A 183 8.48 6.31 -5.43
C GLU A 183 9.75 6.72 -4.67
N ILE A 184 10.61 7.54 -5.28
CA ILE A 184 11.84 8.03 -4.65
C ILE A 184 11.50 8.79 -3.36
N GLY A 185 10.54 9.71 -3.42
CA GLY A 185 10.08 10.43 -2.23
C GLY A 185 9.61 9.51 -1.10
N GLY A 186 8.92 8.42 -1.45
CA GLY A 186 8.52 7.38 -0.50
C GLY A 186 9.69 6.57 0.05
N ALA A 187 10.67 6.22 -0.78
CA ALA A 187 11.82 5.41 -0.43
C ALA A 187 12.79 6.15 0.51
N VAL A 188 13.10 7.43 0.21
CA VAL A 188 14.06 8.24 0.97
C VAL A 188 13.46 8.89 2.22
N LYS A 189 12.15 8.83 2.39
CA LYS A 189 11.44 9.48 3.50
C LYS A 189 12.07 9.17 4.87
N ASN A 190 12.40 7.92 5.13
CA ASN A 190 12.95 7.51 6.43
C ASN A 190 14.37 8.04 6.64
N VAL A 191 15.18 8.09 5.58
CA VAL A 191 16.54 8.68 5.61
C VAL A 191 16.45 10.17 5.96
N MET A 192 15.55 10.88 5.31
CA MET A 192 15.31 12.30 5.58
C MET A 192 14.77 12.53 7.00
N ALA A 193 13.88 11.68 7.48
CA ALA A 193 13.36 11.77 8.84
C ALA A 193 14.46 11.53 9.89
N ILE A 194 15.38 10.60 9.66
CA ILE A 194 16.54 10.35 10.53
C ILE A 194 17.48 11.56 10.51
N ALA A 195 17.81 12.09 9.34
CA ALA A 195 18.66 13.27 9.22
C ALA A 195 18.08 14.50 9.93
N ALA A 196 16.78 14.75 9.75
CA ALA A 196 16.08 15.82 10.46
C ALA A 196 16.08 15.58 12.00
N GLY A 197 15.87 14.35 12.44
CA GLY A 197 15.92 14.00 13.87
C GLY A 197 17.30 14.19 14.49
N VAL A 198 18.37 13.87 13.74
CA VAL A 198 19.75 14.15 14.18
C VAL A 198 20.00 15.67 14.31
N SER A 199 19.57 16.44 13.30
CA SER A 199 19.66 17.91 13.30
C SER A 199 18.95 18.52 14.53
N ASP A 200 17.75 18.04 14.84
CA ASP A 200 16.96 18.48 15.98
C ASP A 200 17.63 18.08 17.31
N GLY A 201 18.14 16.85 17.41
CA GLY A 201 18.81 16.35 18.61
C GLY A 201 20.13 17.07 18.93
N LEU A 202 20.81 17.59 17.90
CA LEU A 202 22.01 18.43 18.03
C LEU A 202 21.69 19.90 18.32
N GLY A 203 20.42 20.28 18.38
CA GLY A 203 19.99 21.66 18.64
C GLY A 203 20.19 22.61 17.45
N PHE A 204 20.32 22.08 16.22
CA PHE A 204 20.39 22.90 15.03
C PHE A 204 19.02 23.53 14.74
N GLY A 205 19.07 24.77 14.23
CA GLY A 205 17.84 25.52 13.96
C GLY A 205 17.11 25.12 12.68
N ALA A 206 16.01 25.86 12.37
CA ALA A 206 15.16 25.62 11.22
C ALA A 206 15.90 25.66 9.87
N ASN A 207 16.95 26.49 9.76
CA ASN A 207 17.74 26.57 8.52
C ASN A 207 18.49 25.26 8.23
N ALA A 208 19.08 24.64 9.26
CA ALA A 208 19.77 23.35 9.10
C ALA A 208 18.80 22.21 8.76
N ARG A 209 17.55 22.30 9.28
CA ARG A 209 16.51 21.32 8.94
C ARG A 209 16.01 21.49 7.50
N ALA A 210 15.99 22.69 6.97
CA ALA A 210 15.52 22.99 5.61
C ALA A 210 16.58 22.71 4.52
N ALA A 211 17.86 22.67 4.89
CA ALA A 211 18.97 22.35 4.00
C ALA A 211 19.15 20.85 3.78
#